data_4cd0ba212a2914f30d729a561003169f
#
_entry.id   4cd0ba212a2914f30d729a561003169f
#
_cell.length_a   1.000
_cell.length_b   1.000
_cell.length_c   1.000
_cell.angle_alpha   90.00
_cell.angle_beta   90.00
_cell.angle_gamma   90.00
#
_symmetry.space_group_name_H-M   'P 1'
#
loop_
_entity.id
_entity.type
_entity.pdbx_description
1 polymer ?
#
loop_
_entity_poly.entity_id
_entity_poly.type
_entity_poly.pdbx_seq_one_letter_code
_entity_poly.pdbx_strand_id
1 'polypeptide(L)'
;MKKILILMTFITLISSNASAQDWSISTNLVDYITLGTLNVEGSAATGRHITVNASARVNPWTFHKGDPAKQMQNRQQTYAVGIRYWPWHIYSGWWFSGMAQYEEYNRGGIFSQATEEGDAFGLSLGGGYSLMIHENLNIDFGLSLWGGQKTYISYACPSCGRITNKGSKWFFIPNELRVAIQYIF
;
A
#
# COMPACT_ATOMS: atom_id res chain seq x y z
N MET A 1 15.72 26.17 -7.93
CA MET A 1 16.05 25.84 -9.31
C MET A 1 16.91 24.56 -9.44
N LYS A 2 18.04 24.37 -8.72
CA LYS A 2 18.88 23.15 -8.83
C LYS A 2 18.14 21.83 -8.54
N LYS A 3 17.22 21.79 -7.57
CA LYS A 3 16.45 20.59 -7.22
C LYS A 3 15.44 20.17 -8.29
N ILE A 4 14.87 21.14 -9.01
CA ILE A 4 13.94 20.90 -10.13
C ILE A 4 14.71 20.39 -11.35
N LEU A 5 15.92 20.90 -11.57
CA LEU A 5 16.78 20.46 -12.66
C LEU A 5 17.23 19.00 -12.47
N ILE A 6 17.58 18.61 -11.25
CA ILE A 6 17.94 17.22 -10.90
C ILE A 6 16.75 16.27 -11.09
N LEU A 7 15.54 16.71 -10.72
CA LEU A 7 14.33 15.91 -10.90
C LEU A 7 14.00 15.75 -12.40
N MET A 8 14.14 16.80 -13.20
CA MET A 8 13.96 16.75 -14.65
C MET A 8 15.01 15.87 -15.34
N THR A 9 16.29 15.94 -14.92
CA THR A 9 17.34 15.06 -15.47
C THR A 9 17.11 13.59 -15.10
N PHE A 10 16.55 13.31 -13.93
CA PHE A 10 16.20 11.94 -13.52
C PHE A 10 15.04 11.39 -14.36
N ILE A 11 14.04 12.23 -14.69
CA ILE A 11 12.90 11.86 -15.54
C ILE A 11 13.35 11.61 -16.99
N THR A 12 14.31 12.37 -17.52
CA THR A 12 14.80 12.18 -18.89
C THR A 12 15.73 10.98 -19.06
N LEU A 13 16.40 10.51 -18.00
CA LEU A 13 17.23 9.30 -18.03
C LEU A 13 16.40 8.00 -18.05
N ILE A 14 15.12 8.06 -17.67
CA ILE A 14 14.21 6.90 -17.66
C ILE A 14 13.58 6.68 -19.06
N SER A 15 13.64 7.66 -19.97
CA SER A 15 12.92 7.63 -21.25
C SER A 15 13.65 6.99 -22.43
N SER A 16 14.73 6.24 -22.22
CA SER A 16 15.60 5.78 -23.33
C SER A 16 15.50 4.30 -23.68
N ASN A 17 14.35 3.64 -23.54
CA ASN A 17 14.04 2.36 -24.22
C ASN A 17 12.55 2.04 -24.06
N ALA A 18 11.68 2.81 -24.71
CA ALA A 18 10.25 2.50 -24.71
C ALA A 18 10.00 1.29 -25.63
N SER A 19 10.05 0.10 -25.06
CA SER A 19 9.30 -1.02 -25.59
C SER A 19 7.85 -0.89 -25.12
N ALA A 20 6.90 -1.27 -25.96
CA ALA A 20 5.49 -1.22 -25.62
C ALA A 20 5.22 -2.02 -24.32
N GLN A 21 4.50 -1.45 -23.35
CA GLN A 21 4.11 -2.05 -22.06
C GLN A 21 5.16 -2.00 -20.94
N ASP A 22 5.90 -0.91 -20.79
CA ASP A 22 6.92 -0.79 -19.74
C ASP A 22 6.40 -0.22 -18.42
N TRP A 23 5.20 0.38 -18.39
CA TRP A 23 4.64 1.05 -17.23
C TRP A 23 3.22 0.59 -16.96
N SER A 24 2.85 0.54 -15.70
CA SER A 24 1.45 0.36 -15.33
C SER A 24 1.05 1.21 -14.13
N ILE A 25 -0.24 1.48 -14.05
CA ILE A 25 -0.89 2.06 -12.88
C ILE A 25 -2.03 1.15 -12.47
N SER A 26 -2.19 0.94 -11.17
CA SER A 26 -3.26 0.10 -10.65
C SER A 26 -3.88 0.66 -9.38
N THR A 27 -5.12 0.23 -9.11
CA THR A 27 -5.83 0.52 -7.88
C THR A 27 -6.51 -0.74 -7.35
N ASN A 28 -6.39 -1.00 -6.04
CA ASN A 28 -6.98 -2.14 -5.37
C ASN A 28 -8.42 -1.82 -4.92
N LEU A 29 -9.38 -2.57 -5.42
CA LEU A 29 -10.79 -2.36 -5.14
C LEU A 29 -11.16 -2.73 -3.70
N VAL A 30 -10.47 -3.69 -3.10
CA VAL A 30 -10.73 -4.14 -1.72
C VAL A 30 -10.43 -3.04 -0.70
N ASP A 31 -9.44 -2.20 -0.95
CA ASP A 31 -9.09 -1.10 -0.07
C ASP A 31 -10.22 -0.05 0.05
N TYR A 32 -11.00 0.17 -1.02
CA TYR A 32 -12.15 1.06 -0.97
C TYR A 32 -13.28 0.54 -0.06
N ILE A 33 -13.44 -0.80 0.05
CA ILE A 33 -14.39 -1.42 0.97
C ILE A 33 -13.92 -1.28 2.42
N THR A 34 -12.60 -1.18 2.63
CA THR A 34 -12.00 -0.99 3.95
C THR A 34 -12.07 0.49 4.38
N LEU A 35 -13.29 0.93 4.77
CA LEU A 35 -13.59 2.29 5.22
C LEU A 35 -13.14 3.39 4.23
N GLY A 36 -13.18 3.10 2.91
CA GLY A 36 -12.88 4.08 1.88
C GLY A 36 -11.40 4.44 1.76
N THR A 37 -10.49 3.48 1.96
CA THR A 37 -9.05 3.70 1.80
C THR A 37 -8.70 3.95 0.34
N LEU A 38 -8.22 5.15 0.04
CA LEU A 38 -7.71 5.51 -1.29
C LEU A 38 -6.36 4.86 -1.52
N ASN A 39 -6.13 4.34 -2.72
CA ASN A 39 -4.87 3.68 -3.04
C ASN A 39 -4.48 3.84 -4.50
N VAL A 40 -3.18 3.79 -4.75
CA VAL A 40 -2.61 3.77 -6.08
C VAL A 40 -1.27 3.02 -6.04
N GLU A 41 -1.00 2.23 -7.04
CA GLU A 41 0.30 1.60 -7.28
C GLU A 41 0.74 1.90 -8.71
N GLY A 42 1.98 2.36 -8.85
CA GLY A 42 2.68 2.47 -10.11
C GLY A 42 3.75 1.40 -10.23
N SER A 43 3.97 0.87 -11.43
CA SER A 43 5.07 -0.03 -11.68
C SER A 43 5.80 0.29 -12.98
N ALA A 44 7.08 -0.07 -13.03
CA ALA A 44 7.94 0.07 -14.19
C ALA A 44 8.67 -1.25 -14.45
N ALA A 45 8.65 -1.70 -15.68
CA ALA A 45 9.41 -2.86 -16.11
C ALA A 45 10.92 -2.52 -16.12
N THR A 46 11.73 -3.37 -15.48
CA THR A 46 13.19 -3.28 -15.53
C THR A 46 13.82 -4.42 -16.31
N GLY A 47 12.98 -5.29 -16.88
CA GLY A 47 13.39 -6.44 -17.67
C GLY A 47 12.20 -7.35 -17.96
N ARG A 48 12.45 -8.51 -18.53
CA ARG A 48 11.39 -9.45 -18.97
C ARG A 48 10.58 -10.09 -17.84
N HIS A 49 11.13 -10.11 -16.62
CA HIS A 49 10.58 -10.84 -15.48
C HIS A 49 10.50 -10.00 -14.21
N ILE A 50 10.93 -8.75 -14.22
CA ILE A 50 11.00 -7.92 -13.02
C ILE A 50 10.38 -6.57 -13.29
N THR A 51 9.50 -6.14 -12.38
CA THR A 51 9.01 -4.77 -12.29
C THR A 51 9.40 -4.16 -10.95
N VAL A 52 9.73 -2.87 -10.94
CA VAL A 52 9.84 -2.06 -9.73
C VAL A 52 8.47 -1.43 -9.47
N ASN A 53 7.99 -1.56 -8.24
CA ASN A 53 6.67 -1.11 -7.86
C ASN A 53 6.77 -0.09 -6.72
N ALA A 54 5.92 0.92 -6.77
CA ALA A 54 5.74 1.88 -5.70
C ALA A 54 4.24 2.09 -5.46
N SER A 55 3.81 2.03 -4.20
CA SER A 55 2.41 2.19 -3.84
C SER A 55 2.21 3.18 -2.70
N ALA A 56 1.06 3.83 -2.72
CA ALA A 56 0.58 4.70 -1.65
C ALA A 56 -0.86 4.36 -1.32
N ARG A 57 -1.18 4.27 -0.02
CA ARG A 57 -2.54 4.10 0.51
C ARG A 57 -2.79 5.18 1.55
N VAL A 58 -3.94 5.84 1.46
CA VAL A 58 -4.31 6.92 2.37
C VAL A 58 -5.76 6.78 2.80
N ASN A 59 -6.00 6.78 4.09
CA ASN A 59 -7.34 6.85 4.65
C ASN A 59 -7.43 8.02 5.63
N PRO A 60 -8.05 9.15 5.25
CA PRO A 60 -8.17 10.31 6.11
C PRO A 60 -9.43 10.31 6.98
N TRP A 61 -10.31 9.30 6.86
CA TRP A 61 -11.67 9.37 7.35
C TRP A 61 -11.79 9.09 8.84
N THR A 62 -12.65 9.87 9.51
CA THR A 62 -13.14 9.65 10.87
C THR A 62 -14.66 9.74 10.82
N PHE A 63 -15.34 8.66 11.22
CA PHE A 63 -16.81 8.58 11.23
C PHE A 63 -17.35 8.89 12.63
N HIS A 64 -18.53 9.49 12.71
CA HIS A 64 -19.22 9.87 13.94
C HIS A 64 -18.36 10.75 14.88
N LYS A 65 -17.63 11.70 14.30
CA LYS A 65 -16.81 12.65 15.01
C LYS A 65 -17.68 13.49 15.95
N GLY A 66 -17.37 13.46 17.26
CA GLY A 66 -18.14 14.16 18.30
C GLY A 66 -18.94 13.25 19.22
N ASP A 67 -19.14 11.98 18.89
CA ASP A 67 -19.69 10.96 19.79
C ASP A 67 -18.60 9.94 20.13
N PRO A 68 -17.90 10.05 21.29
CA PRO A 68 -16.81 9.16 21.67
C PRO A 68 -17.20 7.67 21.72
N ALA A 69 -18.48 7.39 21.97
CA ALA A 69 -18.97 6.02 22.06
C ALA A 69 -19.13 5.34 20.68
N LYS A 70 -19.31 6.14 19.63
CA LYS A 70 -19.55 5.66 18.25
C LYS A 70 -18.47 6.07 17.27
N GLN A 71 -17.49 6.88 17.72
CA GLN A 71 -16.41 7.32 16.81
C GLN A 71 -15.61 6.14 16.34
N MET A 72 -15.53 6.01 15.00
CA MET A 72 -14.79 4.97 14.32
C MET A 72 -13.79 5.62 13.36
N GLN A 73 -12.54 5.17 13.40
CA GLN A 73 -11.48 5.72 12.54
C GLN A 73 -10.49 4.64 12.12
N ASN A 74 -10.07 4.75 10.87
CA ASN A 74 -8.98 3.95 10.30
C ASN A 74 -8.05 4.88 9.52
N ARG A 75 -7.61 5.95 10.16
CA ARG A 75 -6.70 6.90 9.54
C ARG A 75 -5.35 6.25 9.34
N GLN A 76 -4.86 6.26 8.11
CA GLN A 76 -3.57 5.69 7.78
C GLN A 76 -2.95 6.35 6.56
N GLN A 77 -1.62 6.35 6.52
CA GLN A 77 -0.80 6.67 5.37
C GLN A 77 0.23 5.57 5.23
N THR A 78 0.17 4.82 4.14
CA THR A 78 1.06 3.68 3.90
C THR A 78 1.79 3.92 2.59
N TYR A 79 3.09 3.74 2.61
CA TYR A 79 3.96 3.82 1.44
C TYR A 79 4.76 2.54 1.34
N ALA A 80 4.82 1.99 0.14
CA ALA A 80 5.65 0.81 -0.09
C ALA A 80 6.40 0.93 -1.42
N VAL A 81 7.60 0.39 -1.45
CA VAL A 81 8.44 0.30 -2.64
C VAL A 81 9.15 -1.05 -2.66
N GLY A 82 9.25 -1.64 -3.83
CA GLY A 82 9.90 -2.94 -3.97
C GLY A 82 9.88 -3.48 -5.38
N ILE A 83 9.99 -4.78 -5.46
CA ILE A 83 10.03 -5.49 -6.75
C ILE A 83 8.91 -6.53 -6.81
N ARG A 84 8.49 -6.81 -8.05
CA ARG A 84 7.61 -7.93 -8.38
C ARG A 84 8.28 -8.80 -9.43
N TYR A 85 8.35 -10.10 -9.19
CA TYR A 85 8.88 -11.10 -10.08
C TYR A 85 7.75 -11.83 -10.81
N TRP A 86 7.90 -11.99 -12.10
CA TRP A 86 6.97 -12.62 -13.01
C TRP A 86 7.63 -13.84 -13.66
N PRO A 87 7.24 -15.09 -13.29
CA PRO A 87 7.86 -16.29 -13.84
C PRO A 87 7.77 -16.40 -15.37
N TRP A 88 6.73 -15.84 -16.00
CA TRP A 88 6.53 -15.91 -17.45
C TRP A 88 6.83 -14.58 -18.14
N HIS A 89 5.88 -13.66 -18.14
CA HIS A 89 6.02 -12.32 -18.69
C HIS A 89 5.54 -11.27 -17.69
N ILE A 90 6.13 -10.08 -17.73
CA ILE A 90 5.64 -8.95 -16.97
C ILE A 90 4.16 -8.71 -17.24
N TYR A 91 3.44 -8.38 -16.18
CA TYR A 91 2.00 -8.10 -16.20
C TYR A 91 1.11 -9.27 -16.65
N SER A 92 1.59 -10.50 -16.67
CA SER A 92 0.80 -11.67 -17.09
C SER A 92 1.07 -12.90 -16.23
N GLY A 93 0.00 -13.56 -15.76
CA GLY A 93 0.08 -14.81 -15.01
C GLY A 93 0.51 -14.62 -13.55
N TRP A 94 1.22 -15.59 -13.01
CA TRP A 94 1.68 -15.60 -11.63
C TRP A 94 2.72 -14.52 -11.37
N TRP A 95 2.67 -13.94 -10.17
CA TRP A 95 3.66 -12.99 -9.70
C TRP A 95 3.95 -13.18 -8.21
N PHE A 96 5.17 -12.78 -7.82
CA PHE A 96 5.62 -12.72 -6.43
C PHE A 96 6.22 -11.36 -6.16
N SER A 97 5.96 -10.77 -4.98
CA SER A 97 6.46 -9.44 -4.65
C SER A 97 7.16 -9.41 -3.30
N GLY A 98 8.18 -8.55 -3.21
CA GLY A 98 8.84 -8.17 -1.99
C GLY A 98 8.94 -6.65 -1.92
N MET A 99 8.36 -6.04 -0.88
CA MET A 99 8.30 -4.59 -0.74
C MET A 99 8.71 -4.15 0.66
N ALA A 100 9.51 -3.09 0.74
CA ALA A 100 9.71 -2.33 1.97
C ALA A 100 8.51 -1.43 2.17
N GLN A 101 7.93 -1.44 3.36
CA GLN A 101 6.69 -0.72 3.67
C GLN A 101 6.82 0.06 4.96
N TYR A 102 6.35 1.31 4.92
CA TYR A 102 6.16 2.20 6.06
C TYR A 102 4.69 2.59 6.18
N GLU A 103 4.19 2.63 7.38
CA GLU A 103 2.83 3.05 7.69
C GLU A 103 2.81 3.94 8.93
N GLU A 104 2.11 5.06 8.83
CA GLU A 104 1.63 5.87 9.95
C GLU A 104 0.13 5.63 10.11
N TYR A 105 -0.32 5.31 11.32
CA TYR A 105 -1.72 4.93 11.54
C TYR A 105 -2.30 5.50 12.84
N ASN A 106 -3.62 5.71 12.81
CA ASN A 106 -4.41 6.01 13.97
C ASN A 106 -5.77 5.31 13.81
N ARG A 107 -5.92 4.18 14.49
CA ARG A 107 -7.06 3.25 14.33
C ARG A 107 -7.80 3.09 15.65
N GLY A 108 -9.13 3.10 15.61
CA GLY A 108 -9.95 2.87 16.79
C GLY A 108 -11.44 2.88 16.52
N GLY A 109 -12.21 2.38 17.47
CA GLY A 109 -13.67 2.37 17.38
C GLY A 109 -14.27 1.30 16.46
N ILE A 110 -13.47 0.42 15.83
CA ILE A 110 -13.97 -0.59 14.89
C ILE A 110 -14.51 -1.82 15.67
N PHE A 111 -13.71 -2.37 16.59
CA PHE A 111 -14.09 -3.52 17.41
C PHE A 111 -14.22 -3.19 18.89
N SER A 112 -13.59 -2.10 19.33
CA SER A 112 -13.63 -1.59 20.71
C SER A 112 -13.44 -0.09 20.69
N GLN A 113 -13.74 0.59 21.80
CA GLN A 113 -13.50 2.03 21.94
C GLN A 113 -12.00 2.38 22.04
N ALA A 114 -11.14 1.40 22.28
CA ALA A 114 -9.70 1.65 22.35
C ALA A 114 -9.16 2.13 21.00
N THR A 115 -8.28 3.13 21.07
CA THR A 115 -7.60 3.70 19.90
C THR A 115 -6.11 3.45 20.01
N GLU A 116 -5.48 3.09 18.91
CA GLU A 116 -4.04 2.91 18.80
C GLU A 116 -3.51 3.80 17.67
N GLU A 117 -2.50 4.59 17.96
CA GLU A 117 -1.75 5.35 16.96
C GLU A 117 -0.28 4.98 17.02
N GLY A 118 0.40 5.14 15.90
CA GLY A 118 1.83 4.85 15.82
C GLY A 118 2.34 4.72 14.39
N ASP A 119 3.58 4.26 14.34
CA ASP A 119 4.32 4.03 13.10
C ASP A 119 4.73 2.57 13.02
N ALA A 120 4.75 2.04 11.80
CA ALA A 120 5.22 0.70 11.52
C ALA A 120 6.12 0.69 10.30
N PHE A 121 7.20 -0.07 10.37
CA PHE A 121 8.12 -0.29 9.27
C PHE A 121 8.48 -1.77 9.17
N GLY A 122 8.56 -2.29 7.93
CA GLY A 122 8.91 -3.69 7.72
C GLY A 122 8.92 -4.11 6.26
N LEU A 123 8.90 -5.43 6.06
CA LEU A 123 8.88 -6.04 4.75
C LEU A 123 7.52 -6.71 4.51
N SER A 124 6.98 -6.48 3.33
CA SER A 124 5.80 -7.16 2.82
C SER A 124 6.19 -8.16 1.74
N LEU A 125 5.67 -9.37 1.85
CA LEU A 125 5.81 -10.43 0.85
C LEU A 125 4.44 -10.79 0.32
N GLY A 126 4.31 -10.88 -0.99
CA GLY A 126 3.05 -11.17 -1.64
C GLY A 126 3.17 -12.09 -2.83
N GLY A 127 2.05 -12.62 -3.26
CA GLY A 127 1.93 -13.40 -4.48
C GLY A 127 0.51 -13.39 -4.99
N GLY A 128 0.38 -13.61 -6.30
CA GLY A 128 -0.93 -13.56 -6.92
C GLY A 128 -0.88 -13.91 -8.39
N TYR A 129 -1.98 -13.58 -9.07
CA TYR A 129 -2.17 -13.86 -10.47
C TYR A 129 -2.77 -12.65 -11.19
N SER A 130 -2.19 -12.27 -12.31
CA SER A 130 -2.67 -11.21 -13.19
C SER A 130 -3.40 -11.83 -14.39
N LEU A 131 -4.67 -11.49 -14.53
CA LEU A 131 -5.52 -11.90 -15.62
C LEU A 131 -5.66 -10.77 -16.64
N MET A 132 -5.18 -11.00 -17.85
CA MET A 132 -5.36 -10.07 -18.96
C MET A 132 -6.81 -10.12 -19.44
N ILE A 133 -7.49 -8.98 -19.42
CA ILE A 133 -8.85 -8.80 -19.95
C ILE A 133 -8.81 -8.13 -21.31
N HIS A 134 -7.89 -7.20 -21.47
CA HIS A 134 -7.67 -6.46 -22.70
C HIS A 134 -6.17 -6.19 -22.88
N GLU A 135 -5.73 -5.79 -24.05
CA GLU A 135 -4.32 -5.53 -24.37
C GLU A 135 -3.63 -4.59 -23.35
N ASN A 136 -4.37 -3.62 -22.81
CA ASN A 136 -3.88 -2.65 -21.84
C ASN A 136 -4.54 -2.78 -20.46
N LEU A 137 -5.39 -3.78 -20.21
CA LEU A 137 -6.19 -3.87 -18.99
C LEU A 137 -6.11 -5.25 -18.38
N ASN A 138 -5.65 -5.29 -17.11
CA ASN A 138 -5.58 -6.50 -16.31
C ASN A 138 -6.43 -6.39 -15.04
N ILE A 139 -6.82 -7.54 -14.51
CA ILE A 139 -7.25 -7.68 -13.12
C ILE A 139 -6.21 -8.51 -12.37
N ASP A 140 -5.69 -7.95 -11.28
CA ASP A 140 -4.74 -8.62 -10.40
C ASP A 140 -5.45 -9.18 -9.18
N PHE A 141 -5.24 -10.47 -8.92
CA PHE A 141 -5.64 -11.14 -7.69
C PHE A 141 -4.41 -11.49 -6.86
N GLY A 142 -4.46 -11.30 -5.54
CA GLY A 142 -3.32 -11.63 -4.72
C GLY A 142 -3.53 -11.46 -3.23
N LEU A 143 -2.53 -11.92 -2.49
CA LEU A 143 -2.44 -11.82 -1.04
C LEU A 143 -1.03 -11.36 -0.68
N SER A 144 -0.91 -10.57 0.37
CA SER A 144 0.38 -10.24 0.96
C SER A 144 0.37 -10.34 2.48
N LEU A 145 1.54 -10.64 3.04
CA LEU A 145 1.84 -10.66 4.46
C LEU A 145 2.85 -9.57 4.75
N TRP A 146 2.73 -8.94 5.90
CA TRP A 146 3.62 -7.86 6.32
C TRP A 146 4.17 -8.13 7.72
N GLY A 147 5.47 -8.04 7.85
CA GLY A 147 6.16 -8.22 9.10
C GLY A 147 7.20 -7.13 9.31
N GLY A 148 7.36 -6.73 10.57
CA GLY A 148 8.28 -5.67 10.94
C GLY A 148 8.17 -5.24 12.38
N GLN A 149 8.62 -4.03 12.65
CA GLN A 149 8.54 -3.40 13.96
C GLN A 149 7.55 -2.25 13.94
N LYS A 150 6.72 -2.15 14.99
CA LYS A 150 5.84 -1.01 15.19
C LYS A 150 6.07 -0.37 16.55
N THR A 151 5.99 0.97 16.58
CA THR A 151 5.85 1.77 17.78
C THR A 151 4.41 2.19 17.92
N TYR A 152 3.86 2.17 19.13
CA TYR A 152 2.45 2.46 19.32
C TYR A 152 2.18 3.17 20.66
N ILE A 153 1.12 3.96 20.67
CA ILE A 153 0.49 4.52 21.84
C ILE A 153 -0.98 4.15 21.79
N SER A 154 -1.48 3.52 22.84
CA SER A 154 -2.87 3.12 22.97
C SER A 154 -3.61 4.04 23.93
N TYR A 155 -4.82 4.41 23.58
CA TYR A 155 -5.72 5.25 24.36
C TYR A 155 -6.98 4.47 24.73
N ALA A 156 -7.56 4.79 25.88
CA ALA A 156 -8.79 4.14 26.36
C ALA A 156 -9.99 4.43 25.45
N CYS A 157 -10.03 5.59 24.81
CA CYS A 157 -11.07 5.99 23.86
C CYS A 157 -10.54 7.03 22.86
N PRO A 158 -11.23 7.27 21.73
CA PRO A 158 -10.75 8.16 20.68
C PRO A 158 -10.55 9.63 21.08
N SER A 159 -11.22 10.12 22.12
CA SER A 159 -11.22 11.52 22.53
C SER A 159 -10.80 11.77 23.99
N CYS A 160 -10.54 10.72 24.79
CA CYS A 160 -10.29 10.91 26.23
C CYS A 160 -8.83 11.21 26.59
N GLY A 161 -7.88 11.09 25.66
CA GLY A 161 -6.46 11.38 25.91
C GLY A 161 -5.78 10.49 26.96
N ARG A 162 -6.50 9.52 27.57
CA ARG A 162 -5.97 8.63 28.59
C ARG A 162 -5.15 7.51 27.95
N ILE A 163 -3.84 7.62 28.07
CA ILE A 163 -2.90 6.59 27.60
C ILE A 163 -3.07 5.34 28.46
N THR A 164 -3.27 4.19 27.83
CA THR A 164 -3.38 2.88 28.48
C THR A 164 -2.12 2.06 28.31
N ASN A 165 -1.44 2.20 27.17
CA ASN A 165 -0.20 1.49 26.88
C ASN A 165 0.65 2.29 25.89
N LYS A 166 1.98 2.07 25.94
CA LYS A 166 2.94 2.62 24.98
C LYS A 166 4.12 1.68 24.87
N GLY A 167 4.59 1.45 23.65
CA GLY A 167 5.73 0.57 23.45
C GLY A 167 6.12 0.37 22.00
N SER A 168 7.01 -0.60 21.82
CA SER A 168 7.41 -1.09 20.51
C SER A 168 7.30 -2.63 20.50
N LYS A 169 6.83 -3.19 19.39
CA LYS A 169 6.72 -4.64 19.25
C LYS A 169 6.91 -5.09 17.81
N TRP A 170 7.37 -6.32 17.65
CA TRP A 170 7.34 -7.01 16.37
C TRP A 170 5.94 -7.45 16.03
N PHE A 171 5.64 -7.47 14.75
CA PHE A 171 4.36 -7.94 14.24
C PHE A 171 4.55 -8.74 12.94
N PHE A 172 3.58 -9.61 12.68
CA PHE A 172 3.45 -10.32 11.41
C PHE A 172 1.95 -10.53 11.16
N ILE A 173 1.42 -9.92 10.12
CA ILE A 173 -0.03 -9.86 9.85
C ILE A 173 -0.31 -9.99 8.35
N PRO A 174 -1.53 -10.44 7.96
CA PRO A 174 -2.04 -10.21 6.62
C PRO A 174 -2.05 -8.70 6.32
N ASN A 175 -1.52 -8.33 5.17
CA ASN A 175 -1.37 -6.92 4.78
C ASN A 175 -2.45 -6.50 3.78
N GLU A 176 -2.60 -7.27 2.73
CA GLU A 176 -3.44 -6.90 1.60
C GLU A 176 -4.10 -8.13 1.00
N LEU A 177 -5.41 -8.05 0.83
CA LEU A 177 -6.16 -8.84 -0.13
C LEU A 177 -6.27 -7.99 -1.40
N ARG A 178 -5.71 -8.48 -2.51
CA ARG A 178 -5.64 -7.72 -3.75
C ARG A 178 -6.69 -8.21 -4.75
N VAL A 179 -7.55 -7.31 -5.15
CA VAL A 179 -8.37 -7.39 -6.35
C VAL A 179 -8.23 -6.03 -7.02
N ALA A 180 -7.25 -5.90 -7.90
CA ALA A 180 -6.88 -4.60 -8.45
C ALA A 180 -7.14 -4.53 -9.95
N ILE A 181 -7.56 -3.36 -10.41
CA ILE A 181 -7.60 -3.01 -11.83
C ILE A 181 -6.24 -2.36 -12.16
N GLN A 182 -5.58 -2.89 -13.18
CA GLN A 182 -4.29 -2.43 -13.65
C GLN A 182 -4.37 -2.02 -15.11
N TYR A 183 -3.94 -0.79 -15.41
CA TYR A 183 -3.80 -0.28 -16.76
C TYR A 183 -2.32 -0.24 -17.13
N ILE A 184 -1.98 -0.75 -18.31
CA ILE A 184 -0.63 -0.91 -18.84
C ILE A 184 -0.46 0.02 -20.05
N PHE A 185 0.65 0.77 -20.04
CA PHE A 185 0.98 1.74 -21.10
C PHE A 185 2.01 1.18 -22.07
#